data_3cb4c343e7e7487d857ec8b16ee36f95
#
_entry.id   3cb4c343e7e7487d857ec8b16ee36f95
#
_cell.length_a   1.000
_cell.length_b   1.000
_cell.length_c   1.000
_cell.angle_alpha   90.00
_cell.angle_beta   90.00
_cell.angle_gamma   90.00
#
_symmetry.space_group_name_H-M   'P 1'
#
loop_
_entity.id
_entity.type
_entity.pdbx_description
1 polymer ?
#
loop_
_entity_poly.entity_id
_entity_poly.type
_entity_poly.pdbx_seq_one_letter_code
_entity_poly.pdbx_strand_id
1 'polypeptide(L)'
;MSWVSVSEKLPPAWQRVLFVAKPDSDPRICLGYWTSGEKGWMAESEYDQAGNHLRTGTTTHWVPLPEPAGPAWISVSDKPPEPRHVVPFVAVFESGPQLCFGFWTGDGACWKDQTDYDRTGEYRDIYTATHWMPLPELPESVA
;
A
#
# COMPACT_ATOMS: atom_id res chain seq x y z
N MET A 1 -10.45 -9.61 5.12
CA MET A 1 -9.99 -8.44 5.86
C MET A 1 -11.17 -7.56 6.21
N SER A 2 -11.24 -7.16 7.46
CA SER A 2 -12.33 -6.28 7.90
C SER A 2 -11.78 -4.90 8.24
N TRP A 3 -12.37 -3.88 7.65
CA TRP A 3 -11.98 -2.51 7.91
C TRP A 3 -12.34 -2.09 9.33
N VAL A 4 -11.43 -1.36 9.97
CA VAL A 4 -11.64 -0.81 11.31
C VAL A 4 -11.87 0.70 11.16
N SER A 5 -12.95 1.22 11.72
CA SER A 5 -13.20 2.66 11.71
C SER A 5 -12.21 3.36 12.63
N VAL A 6 -11.63 4.47 12.15
CA VAL A 6 -10.70 5.26 12.98
C VAL A 6 -11.40 5.87 14.20
N SER A 7 -12.72 6.02 14.15
CA SER A 7 -13.47 6.52 15.31
C SER A 7 -13.63 5.45 16.40
N GLU A 8 -13.46 4.19 16.04
CA GLU A 8 -13.54 3.09 17.01
C GLU A 8 -12.18 2.74 17.59
N LYS A 9 -11.16 2.68 16.73
CA LYS A 9 -9.81 2.28 17.14
C LYS A 9 -8.79 2.81 16.16
N LEU A 10 -7.68 3.33 16.67
CA LEU A 10 -6.54 3.74 15.85
C LEU A 10 -5.48 2.64 15.87
N PRO A 11 -4.69 2.51 14.79
CA PRO A 11 -3.59 1.54 14.78
C PRO A 11 -2.44 2.02 15.68
N PRO A 12 -1.51 1.13 16.02
CA PRO A 12 -0.28 1.58 16.64
C PRO A 12 0.43 2.61 15.77
N ALA A 13 1.00 3.64 16.39
CA ALA A 13 1.70 4.70 15.65
C ALA A 13 2.89 4.11 14.88
N TRP A 14 3.10 4.61 13.67
CA TRP A 14 4.21 4.25 12.77
C TRP A 14 4.15 2.83 12.21
N GLN A 15 3.12 2.05 12.53
CA GLN A 15 2.93 0.74 11.92
C GLN A 15 2.32 0.91 10.53
N ARG A 16 2.90 0.24 9.54
CA ARG A 16 2.37 0.27 8.17
C ARG A 16 1.05 -0.47 8.10
N VAL A 17 0.05 0.16 7.53
CA VAL A 17 -1.30 -0.41 7.35
C VAL A 17 -1.86 0.06 6.02
N LEU A 18 -2.89 -0.62 5.55
CA LEU A 18 -3.71 -0.07 4.47
C LEU A 18 -4.77 0.83 5.11
N PHE A 19 -5.03 1.98 4.50
CA PHE A 19 -6.06 2.87 5.02
C PHE A 19 -6.81 3.56 3.89
N VAL A 20 -8.01 4.00 4.19
CA VAL A 20 -8.86 4.71 3.24
C VAL A 20 -8.73 6.20 3.49
N ALA A 21 -8.20 6.91 2.51
CA ALA A 21 -8.10 8.36 2.54
C ALA A 21 -9.19 8.96 1.65
N LYS A 22 -9.79 10.03 2.12
CA LYS A 22 -10.84 10.74 1.38
C LYS A 22 -10.53 12.24 1.40
N PRO A 23 -9.52 12.68 0.61
CA PRO A 23 -9.09 14.07 0.69
C PRO A 23 -10.13 15.06 0.21
N ASP A 24 -10.84 14.77 -0.85
CA ASP A 24 -11.88 15.64 -1.39
C ASP A 24 -13.21 14.91 -1.50
N SER A 25 -13.43 14.20 -2.59
CA SER A 25 -14.69 13.51 -2.83
C SER A 25 -14.53 12.03 -3.08
N ASP A 26 -13.34 11.62 -3.56
CA ASP A 26 -13.12 10.23 -3.95
C ASP A 26 -12.28 9.49 -2.92
N PRO A 27 -12.84 8.45 -2.30
CA PRO A 27 -12.05 7.63 -1.38
C PRO A 27 -11.03 6.78 -2.16
N ARG A 28 -9.85 6.60 -1.56
CA ARG A 28 -8.83 5.74 -2.15
C ARG A 28 -8.08 4.99 -1.07
N ILE A 29 -7.56 3.83 -1.43
CA ILE A 29 -6.79 2.99 -0.51
C ILE A 29 -5.31 3.36 -0.64
N CYS A 30 -4.69 3.63 0.50
CA CYS A 30 -3.28 3.99 0.59
C CYS A 30 -2.54 3.02 1.48
N LEU A 31 -1.24 2.90 1.25
CA LEU A 31 -0.33 2.22 2.17
C LEU A 31 0.42 3.28 2.95
N GLY A 32 0.45 3.16 4.25
CA GLY A 32 1.17 4.13 5.06
C GLY A 32 0.97 3.91 6.53
N TYR A 33 0.99 4.98 7.30
CA TYR A 33 1.00 4.88 8.75
C TYR A 33 0.38 6.12 9.41
N TRP A 34 -0.04 5.93 10.66
CA TRP A 34 -0.52 7.01 11.51
C TRP A 34 0.62 7.47 12.40
N THR A 35 0.84 8.78 12.48
CA THR A 35 1.98 9.34 13.23
C THR A 35 1.65 9.65 14.68
N SER A 36 0.39 9.60 15.06
CA SER A 36 -0.12 9.97 16.37
C SER A 36 0.08 11.44 16.76
N GLY A 37 0.51 12.28 15.79
CA GLY A 37 0.78 13.70 16.05
C GLY A 37 0.10 14.61 15.03
N GLU A 38 0.61 15.82 14.92
CA GLU A 38 0.06 16.82 14.02
C GLU A 38 0.06 16.41 12.56
N LYS A 39 1.02 15.58 12.15
CA LYS A 39 1.08 15.11 10.78
C LYS A 39 -0.03 14.12 10.44
N GLY A 40 -0.64 13.50 11.45
CA GLY A 40 -1.74 12.57 11.24
C GLY A 40 -1.33 11.36 10.43
N TRP A 41 -2.03 11.12 9.33
CA TRP A 41 -1.79 9.96 8.47
C TRP A 41 -0.86 10.33 7.31
N MET A 42 0.09 9.46 7.02
CA MET A 42 1.05 9.64 5.94
C MET A 42 0.94 8.48 4.96
N ALA A 43 0.82 8.80 3.68
CA ALA A 43 0.77 7.78 2.62
C ALA A 43 2.17 7.56 2.07
N GLU A 44 2.69 6.34 2.23
CA GLU A 44 3.98 5.99 1.63
C GLU A 44 3.89 5.79 0.12
N SER A 45 2.69 5.52 -0.38
CA SER A 45 2.47 5.31 -1.80
C SER A 45 2.30 6.61 -2.58
N GLU A 46 2.36 7.76 -1.91
CA GLU A 46 2.22 9.07 -2.55
C GLU A 46 3.27 10.03 -2.00
N TYR A 47 3.67 10.98 -2.82
CA TYR A 47 4.71 11.94 -2.45
C TYR A 47 4.25 13.35 -2.72
N ASP A 48 4.70 14.30 -1.89
CA ASP A 48 4.46 15.71 -2.14
C ASP A 48 5.53 16.25 -3.12
N GLN A 49 5.47 17.54 -3.43
CA GLN A 49 6.38 18.16 -4.38
C GLN A 49 7.83 18.16 -3.90
N ALA A 50 8.05 18.05 -2.60
CA ALA A 50 9.40 18.02 -2.02
C ALA A 50 9.97 16.60 -1.94
N GLY A 51 9.20 15.58 -2.36
CA GLY A 51 9.65 14.20 -2.32
C GLY A 51 9.42 13.50 -0.99
N ASN A 52 8.66 14.11 -0.08
CA ASN A 52 8.31 13.50 1.20
C ASN A 52 7.00 12.71 1.07
N HIS A 53 6.79 11.76 1.97
CA HIS A 53 5.51 11.05 2.01
C HIS A 53 4.37 12.05 2.14
N LEU A 54 3.31 11.82 1.38
CA LEU A 54 2.19 12.76 1.35
C LEU A 54 1.33 12.63 2.61
N ARG A 55 1.10 13.79 3.25
CA ARG A 55 0.14 13.86 4.35
C ARG A 55 -1.26 13.80 3.75
N THR A 56 -2.04 12.80 4.14
CA THR A 56 -3.43 12.69 3.69
C THR A 56 -4.32 13.47 4.65
N GLY A 57 -5.41 14.01 4.14
CA GLY A 57 -6.32 14.80 4.96
C GLY A 57 -7.16 13.91 5.87
N THR A 58 -8.26 13.41 5.34
CA THR A 58 -9.23 12.63 6.13
C THR A 58 -9.01 11.14 5.92
N THR A 59 -8.82 10.40 6.99
CA THR A 59 -8.76 8.95 6.98
C THR A 59 -9.98 8.42 7.72
N THR A 60 -10.67 7.46 7.13
CA THR A 60 -11.91 6.93 7.67
C THR A 60 -11.77 5.53 8.26
N HIS A 61 -11.00 4.67 7.60
CA HIS A 61 -10.84 3.26 7.98
C HIS A 61 -9.42 2.79 7.73
N TRP A 62 -9.05 1.75 8.44
CA TRP A 62 -7.74 1.11 8.25
C TRP A 62 -7.88 -0.40 8.46
N VAL A 63 -6.87 -1.15 8.01
CA VAL A 63 -6.80 -2.58 8.21
C VAL A 63 -5.33 -2.98 8.33
N PRO A 64 -4.97 -3.85 9.29
CA PRO A 64 -3.59 -4.31 9.38
C PRO A 64 -3.21 -5.14 8.17
N LEU A 65 -1.94 -5.07 7.79
CA LEU A 65 -1.42 -5.89 6.70
C LEU A 65 -1.20 -7.32 7.19
N PRO A 66 -1.55 -8.33 6.37
CA PRO A 66 -1.17 -9.70 6.69
C PRO A 66 0.34 -9.87 6.68
N GLU A 67 0.83 -10.83 7.43
CA GLU A 67 2.26 -11.15 7.40
C GLU A 67 2.67 -11.67 6.02
N PRO A 68 3.86 -11.30 5.54
CA PRO A 68 4.39 -11.91 4.32
C PRO A 68 4.41 -13.44 4.43
N ALA A 69 4.05 -14.13 3.36
CA ALA A 69 3.91 -15.59 3.31
C ALA A 69 2.70 -16.16 4.07
N GLY A 70 1.80 -15.31 4.57
CA GLY A 70 0.53 -15.76 5.14
C GLY A 70 -0.43 -16.28 4.08
N PRO A 71 -1.54 -16.93 4.49
CA PRO A 71 -2.46 -17.57 3.52
C PRO A 71 -3.23 -16.59 2.64
N ALA A 72 -3.26 -15.30 2.98
CA ALA A 72 -3.92 -14.30 2.15
C ALA A 72 -3.12 -13.93 0.89
N TRP A 73 -1.85 -14.33 0.83
CA TRP A 73 -0.98 -13.99 -0.28
C TRP A 73 -1.04 -15.04 -1.39
N ILE A 74 -1.04 -14.56 -2.64
CA ILE A 74 -1.09 -15.40 -3.83
C ILE A 74 0.30 -15.40 -4.45
N SER A 75 0.83 -16.59 -4.78
CA SER A 75 2.12 -16.67 -5.47
C SER A 75 2.01 -16.10 -6.88
N VAL A 76 2.96 -15.25 -7.27
CA VAL A 76 2.97 -14.70 -8.63
C VAL A 76 3.19 -15.76 -9.68
N SER A 77 3.81 -16.90 -9.33
CA SER A 77 4.00 -18.01 -10.26
C SER A 77 2.73 -18.82 -10.48
N ASP A 78 1.79 -18.78 -9.51
CA ASP A 78 0.52 -19.47 -9.66
C ASP A 78 -0.48 -18.62 -10.44
N LYS A 79 -0.56 -17.35 -10.10
CA LYS A 79 -1.48 -16.42 -10.74
C LYS A 79 -0.97 -15.00 -10.57
N PRO A 80 -0.58 -14.31 -11.64
CA PRO A 80 -0.25 -12.90 -11.54
C PRO A 80 -1.53 -12.06 -11.45
N PRO A 81 -1.43 -10.84 -10.91
CA PRO A 81 -2.56 -9.91 -10.90
C PRO A 81 -2.79 -9.35 -12.31
N GLU A 82 -3.89 -8.64 -12.48
CA GLU A 82 -4.08 -7.91 -13.73
C GLU A 82 -3.03 -6.81 -13.84
N PRO A 83 -2.46 -6.61 -15.04
CA PRO A 83 -1.45 -5.57 -15.22
C PRO A 83 -1.98 -4.19 -14.84
N ARG A 84 -1.10 -3.40 -14.23
CA ARG A 84 -1.35 -2.01 -13.85
C ARG A 84 -2.39 -1.78 -12.77
N HIS A 85 -2.88 -2.86 -12.15
CA HIS A 85 -3.73 -2.73 -10.95
C HIS A 85 -2.83 -2.60 -9.72
N VAL A 86 -3.05 -1.57 -8.93
CA VAL A 86 -2.28 -1.33 -7.72
C VAL A 86 -2.69 -2.33 -6.65
N VAL A 87 -1.71 -3.06 -6.14
CA VAL A 87 -1.92 -4.09 -5.12
C VAL A 87 -0.76 -4.09 -4.14
N PRO A 88 -0.96 -4.55 -2.91
CA PRO A 88 0.19 -4.87 -2.05
C PRO A 88 0.88 -6.11 -2.58
N PHE A 89 2.20 -6.13 -2.53
CA PHE A 89 2.96 -7.30 -2.94
C PHE A 89 4.23 -7.44 -2.09
N VAL A 90 4.77 -8.64 -2.08
CA VAL A 90 5.99 -8.95 -1.34
C VAL A 90 7.12 -9.16 -2.33
N ALA A 91 8.23 -8.49 -2.12
CA ALA A 91 9.44 -8.66 -2.91
C ALA A 91 10.59 -9.02 -2.00
N VAL A 92 11.57 -9.74 -2.54
CA VAL A 92 12.75 -10.17 -1.78
C VAL A 92 13.93 -9.29 -2.11
N PHE A 93 14.51 -8.69 -1.08
CA PHE A 93 15.70 -7.85 -1.17
C PHE A 93 16.82 -8.48 -0.39
N GLU A 94 18.00 -7.87 -0.40
CA GLU A 94 19.14 -8.36 0.39
C GLU A 94 18.82 -8.46 1.88
N SER A 95 17.99 -7.56 2.38
CA SER A 95 17.55 -7.54 3.77
C SER A 95 16.45 -8.55 4.07
N GLY A 96 15.95 -9.24 3.06
CA GLY A 96 14.87 -10.22 3.21
C GLY A 96 13.58 -9.78 2.51
N PRO A 97 12.47 -10.50 2.73
CA PRO A 97 11.21 -10.13 2.13
C PRO A 97 10.68 -8.83 2.71
N GLN A 98 10.15 -7.97 1.85
CA GLN A 98 9.57 -6.69 2.25
C GLN A 98 8.23 -6.48 1.55
N LEU A 99 7.36 -5.77 2.23
CA LEU A 99 6.06 -5.40 1.69
C LEU A 99 6.22 -4.16 0.81
N CYS A 100 5.64 -4.24 -0.39
CA CYS A 100 5.63 -3.15 -1.35
C CYS A 100 4.20 -2.84 -1.74
N PHE A 101 4.00 -1.72 -2.40
CA PHE A 101 2.68 -1.30 -2.88
C PHE A 101 2.84 -0.73 -4.28
N GLY A 102 2.23 -1.38 -5.25
CA GLY A 102 2.38 -0.97 -6.63
C GLY A 102 1.67 -1.91 -7.58
N PHE A 103 2.24 -2.11 -8.76
CA PHE A 103 1.57 -2.90 -9.80
C PHE A 103 2.55 -3.68 -10.65
N TRP A 104 2.03 -4.76 -11.24
CA TRP A 104 2.75 -5.51 -12.25
C TRP A 104 2.59 -4.81 -13.59
N THR A 105 3.68 -4.68 -14.34
CA THR A 105 3.63 -3.96 -15.61
C THR A 105 2.97 -4.75 -16.74
N GLY A 106 2.77 -6.05 -16.53
CA GLY A 106 2.25 -6.94 -17.57
C GLY A 106 3.35 -7.52 -18.46
N ASP A 107 4.60 -7.19 -18.17
CA ASP A 107 5.74 -7.61 -18.99
C ASP A 107 6.76 -8.35 -18.12
N GLY A 108 6.85 -9.67 -18.32
CA GLY A 108 7.80 -10.49 -17.58
C GLY A 108 7.65 -10.41 -16.08
N ALA A 109 8.75 -10.16 -15.38
CA ALA A 109 8.76 -10.10 -13.93
C ALA A 109 8.86 -8.67 -13.40
N CYS A 110 8.61 -7.67 -14.24
CA CYS A 110 8.78 -6.27 -13.86
C CYS A 110 7.57 -5.73 -13.12
N TRP A 111 7.81 -5.26 -11.90
CA TRP A 111 6.80 -4.59 -11.06
C TRP A 111 7.26 -3.18 -10.75
N LYS A 112 6.33 -2.29 -10.51
CA LYS A 112 6.62 -0.92 -10.09
C LYS A 112 6.19 -0.74 -8.64
N ASP A 113 7.12 -0.24 -7.82
CA ASP A 113 6.86 0.01 -6.40
C ASP A 113 6.57 1.49 -6.20
N GLN A 114 5.36 1.81 -5.79
CA GLN A 114 4.93 3.20 -5.57
C GLN A 114 5.41 3.78 -4.24
N THR A 115 5.98 2.97 -3.37
CA THR A 115 6.50 3.46 -2.09
C THR A 115 7.94 3.96 -2.19
N ASP A 116 8.55 3.84 -3.36
CA ASP A 116 9.93 4.28 -3.56
C ASP A 116 10.09 4.84 -4.97
N TYR A 117 10.99 5.80 -5.13
CA TYR A 117 11.30 6.41 -6.41
C TYR A 117 12.75 6.18 -6.73
N ASP A 118 13.06 6.06 -8.01
CA ASP A 118 14.44 6.04 -8.46
C ASP A 118 14.95 7.48 -8.58
N ARG A 119 16.20 7.62 -9.04
CA ARG A 119 16.85 8.93 -9.12
C ARG A 119 16.21 9.89 -10.14
N THR A 120 15.43 9.35 -11.06
CA THR A 120 14.76 10.16 -12.09
C THR A 120 13.36 10.59 -11.66
N GLY A 121 12.90 10.17 -10.47
CA GLY A 121 11.56 10.48 -9.98
C GLY A 121 10.50 9.51 -10.45
N GLU A 122 10.90 8.40 -11.05
CA GLU A 122 9.99 7.35 -11.47
C GLU A 122 9.86 6.28 -10.38
N TYR A 123 8.77 5.53 -10.41
CA TYR A 123 8.58 4.43 -9.48
C TYR A 123 9.68 3.38 -9.68
N ARG A 124 10.14 2.83 -8.56
CA ARG A 124 11.22 1.87 -8.56
C ARG A 124 10.81 0.58 -9.26
N ASP A 125 11.69 0.04 -10.13
CA ASP A 125 11.51 -1.26 -10.76
C ASP A 125 11.86 -2.38 -9.79
N ILE A 126 10.99 -3.38 -9.70
CA ILE A 126 11.15 -4.54 -8.83
C ILE A 126 11.04 -5.80 -9.68
N TYR A 127 12.02 -6.67 -9.59
CA TYR A 127 12.05 -7.93 -10.33
C TYR A 127 11.98 -9.16 -9.44
N THR A 128 11.82 -8.97 -8.15
CA THR A 128 11.87 -10.04 -7.16
C THR A 128 10.56 -10.25 -6.42
N ALA A 129 9.45 -9.80 -7.00
CA ALA A 129 8.13 -10.01 -6.41
C ALA A 129 7.80 -11.49 -6.34
N THR A 130 7.33 -11.95 -5.19
CA THR A 130 7.01 -13.36 -4.96
C THR A 130 5.52 -13.60 -4.76
N HIS A 131 4.85 -12.68 -4.07
CA HIS A 131 3.44 -12.83 -3.70
C HIS A 131 2.74 -11.49 -3.79
N TRP A 132 1.44 -11.55 -4.00
CA TRP A 132 0.58 -10.35 -4.02
C TRP A 132 -0.77 -10.70 -3.40
N MET A 133 -1.56 -9.69 -3.11
CA MET A 133 -2.94 -9.91 -2.70
C MET A 133 -3.79 -8.80 -3.29
N PRO A 134 -5.06 -9.08 -3.61
CA PRO A 134 -5.94 -8.02 -4.09
C PRO A 134 -6.21 -7.01 -3.00
N LEU A 135 -6.45 -5.75 -3.38
CA LEU A 135 -6.90 -4.75 -2.43
C LEU A 135 -8.29 -5.13 -1.92
N PRO A 136 -8.58 -4.94 -0.63
CA PRO A 136 -9.93 -5.13 -0.15
C PRO A 136 -10.87 -4.09 -0.77
N GLU A 137 -12.14 -4.43 -0.86
CA GLU A 137 -13.14 -3.47 -1.33
C GLU A 137 -13.27 -2.32 -0.32
N LEU A 138 -13.60 -1.13 -0.83
CA LEU A 138 -13.84 0.02 0.05
C LEU A 138 -14.98 -0.27 1.02
N PRO A 139 -14.91 0.26 2.26
CA PRO A 139 -16.03 0.13 3.19
C PRO A 139 -17.30 0.74 2.61
N GLU A 140 -18.44 0.12 2.88
CA GLU A 140 -19.72 0.61 2.35
C GLU A 140 -20.02 2.06 2.74
N SER A 141 -19.57 2.46 3.92
CA SER A 141 -19.82 3.80 4.44
C SER A 141 -19.10 4.90 3.68
N VAL A 142 -18.14 4.57 2.82
CA VAL A 142 -17.37 5.57 2.05
C VAL A 142 -17.43 5.32 0.55
N ALA A 143 -18.00 4.21 0.13
CA ALA A 143 -18.11 3.88 -1.30
C ALA A 143 -19.19 4.71 -2.00
#